data_f42dd02bca289429f2dfc815fc566bd0
#
_entry.id   f42dd02bca289429f2dfc815fc566bd0
#
_cell.length_a   1.000
_cell.length_b   1.000
_cell.length_c   1.000
_cell.angle_alpha   90.00
_cell.angle_beta   90.00
_cell.angle_gamma   90.00
#
_symmetry.space_group_name_H-M   'P 1'
#
loop_
_entity.id
_entity.type
_entity.pdbx_description
1 polymer ?
#
loop_
_entity_poly.entity_id
_entity_poly.type
_entity_poly.pdbx_seq_one_letter_code
_entity_poly.pdbx_strand_id
1 'polypeptide(L)'
;MILISTAIVILHEIYGINDFMLDQIKYYEQKGFTVYSPNLLKRASFSYQEAEQAYEYYYAHYSEIKIFTFNYIKKISQLHETVYLLGFSVGGTLAWLCVDEVECAGVIACYGSRIRDHLQIMPKCRTLLLFSQEPAFSIEKTVRSLEGKQHTTVRFFTAKHGFLDSYSANYNPDTAKAAQQEIICFLNETFE
;
A
#
# COMPACT_ATOMS: atom_id res chain seq x y z
N MET A 1 30.14 -0.14 -12.47
CA MET A 1 29.09 -1.17 -12.29
C MET A 1 27.97 -0.48 -11.47
N ILE A 2 26.96 0.00 -12.15
CA ILE A 2 25.79 0.61 -11.47
C ILE A 2 25.09 -0.57 -10.83
N LEU A 3 25.06 -0.62 -9.50
CA LEU A 3 24.21 -1.56 -8.78
C LEU A 3 22.77 -1.15 -9.08
N ILE A 4 22.07 -1.93 -9.88
CA ILE A 4 20.64 -1.78 -10.14
C ILE A 4 19.96 -2.17 -8.83
N SER A 5 19.69 -1.17 -7.98
CA SER A 5 18.97 -1.42 -6.72
C SER A 5 17.48 -1.35 -7.00
N THR A 6 16.78 -2.43 -6.67
CA THR A 6 15.32 -2.44 -6.65
C THR A 6 14.84 -1.60 -5.47
N ALA A 7 14.02 -0.60 -5.74
CA ALA A 7 13.44 0.25 -4.72
C ALA A 7 12.00 -0.18 -4.40
N ILE A 8 11.59 0.03 -3.15
CA ILE A 8 10.21 -0.08 -2.73
C ILE A 8 9.79 1.21 -2.00
N VAL A 9 8.68 1.80 -2.42
CA VAL A 9 8.07 2.95 -1.74
C VAL A 9 6.91 2.43 -0.89
N ILE A 10 7.01 2.61 0.43
CA ILE A 10 6.00 2.16 1.37
C ILE A 10 5.16 3.35 1.84
N LEU A 11 3.85 3.28 1.60
CA LEU A 11 2.88 4.31 1.96
C LEU A 11 2.08 3.88 3.19
N HIS A 12 2.15 4.70 4.22
CA HIS A 12 1.59 4.40 5.54
C HIS A 12 0.07 4.59 5.63
N GLU A 13 -0.51 4.11 6.72
CA GLU A 13 -1.91 4.30 7.11
C GLU A 13 -2.17 5.73 7.65
N ILE A 14 -3.38 5.99 8.13
CA ILE A 14 -3.74 7.30 8.74
C ILE A 14 -2.86 7.69 9.93
N TYR A 15 -2.21 6.73 10.57
CA TYR A 15 -1.40 6.98 11.78
C TYR A 15 -0.03 7.60 11.51
N GLY A 16 0.45 7.63 10.25
CA GLY A 16 1.80 8.12 9.92
C GLY A 16 2.87 7.05 10.06
N ILE A 17 4.11 7.46 10.25
CA ILE A 17 5.26 6.55 10.45
C ILE A 17 5.30 6.13 11.92
N ASN A 18 4.58 5.06 12.24
CA ASN A 18 4.50 4.41 13.55
C ASN A 18 5.41 3.16 13.61
N ASP A 19 5.37 2.42 14.73
CA ASP A 19 6.21 1.22 14.92
C ASP A 19 5.94 0.14 13.86
N PHE A 20 4.68 -0.05 13.45
CA PHE A 20 4.35 -0.95 12.33
C PHE A 20 5.08 -0.55 11.05
N MET A 21 5.08 0.72 10.71
CA MET A 21 5.78 1.21 9.51
C MET A 21 7.29 1.05 9.62
N LEU A 22 7.86 1.29 10.81
CA LEU A 22 9.29 1.07 11.05
C LEU A 22 9.68 -0.40 10.89
N ASP A 23 8.84 -1.32 11.36
CA ASP A 23 9.03 -2.76 11.16
C ASP A 23 8.92 -3.16 9.68
N GLN A 24 7.99 -2.60 8.93
CA GLN A 24 7.88 -2.83 7.49
C GLN A 24 9.13 -2.32 6.74
N ILE A 25 9.60 -1.13 7.05
CA ILE A 25 10.84 -0.57 6.47
C ILE A 25 12.00 -1.54 6.70
N LYS A 26 12.25 -1.91 7.96
CA LYS A 26 13.32 -2.82 8.33
C LYS A 26 13.19 -4.18 7.66
N TYR A 27 11.97 -4.71 7.57
CA TYR A 27 11.71 -6.00 6.94
C TYR A 27 12.13 -6.01 5.46
N TYR A 28 11.74 -5.00 4.68
CA TYR A 28 12.08 -4.94 3.27
C TYR A 28 13.54 -4.54 3.02
N GLU A 29 14.17 -3.74 3.88
CA GLU A 29 15.62 -3.50 3.86
C GLU A 29 16.41 -4.81 4.03
N GLN A 30 15.99 -5.66 4.97
CA GLN A 30 16.59 -7.00 5.19
C GLN A 30 16.38 -7.95 4.00
N LYS A 31 15.40 -7.69 3.15
CA LYS A 31 15.18 -8.41 1.89
C LYS A 31 16.02 -7.86 0.73
N GLY A 32 16.81 -6.81 0.94
CA GLY A 32 17.71 -6.23 -0.05
C GLY A 32 17.10 -5.09 -0.88
N PHE A 33 15.91 -4.60 -0.53
CA PHE A 33 15.32 -3.43 -1.19
C PHE A 33 15.92 -2.13 -0.68
N THR A 34 16.04 -1.15 -1.56
CA THR A 34 16.19 0.24 -1.14
C THR A 34 14.80 0.78 -0.76
N VAL A 35 14.59 1.04 0.53
CA VAL A 35 13.25 1.39 1.04
C VAL A 35 13.09 2.90 1.18
N TYR A 36 11.97 3.40 0.67
CA TYR A 36 11.51 4.76 0.84
C TYR A 36 10.16 4.75 1.54
N SER A 37 10.01 5.48 2.64
CA SER A 37 8.73 5.65 3.33
C SER A 37 8.52 7.12 3.69
N PRO A 38 7.91 7.91 2.79
CA PRO A 38 7.69 9.33 3.05
C PRO A 38 6.67 9.52 4.17
N ASN A 39 6.93 10.45 5.08
CA ASN A 39 5.93 10.88 6.05
C ASN A 39 4.89 11.77 5.36
N LEU A 40 3.78 11.18 4.94
CA LEU A 40 2.71 11.86 4.20
C LEU A 40 1.99 12.90 5.05
N LEU A 41 1.99 12.75 6.37
CA LEU A 41 1.32 13.67 7.30
C LEU A 41 2.19 14.87 7.67
N LYS A 42 3.50 14.83 7.42
CA LYS A 42 4.47 15.89 7.77
C LYS A 42 4.43 16.25 9.27
N ARG A 43 4.11 15.29 10.13
CA ARG A 43 4.05 15.42 11.59
C ARG A 43 4.46 14.11 12.27
N ALA A 44 4.58 14.11 13.59
CA ALA A 44 4.71 12.90 14.37
C ALA A 44 3.50 11.96 14.16
N SER A 45 3.70 10.66 14.29
CA SER A 45 2.65 9.65 14.20
C SER A 45 1.56 9.87 15.25
N PHE A 46 0.35 9.48 14.90
CA PHE A 46 -0.74 9.34 15.85
C PHE A 46 -0.66 7.98 16.55
N SER A 47 -1.10 7.93 17.81
CA SER A 47 -1.36 6.67 18.49
C SER A 47 -2.66 6.02 17.97
N TYR A 48 -2.86 4.72 18.21
CA TYR A 48 -4.11 4.04 17.82
C TYR A 48 -5.35 4.54 18.58
N GLN A 49 -5.15 5.15 19.76
CA GLN A 49 -6.22 5.80 20.53
C GLN A 49 -6.70 7.10 19.88
N GLU A 50 -5.89 7.70 19.03
CA GLU A 50 -6.20 8.93 18.28
C GLU A 50 -6.76 8.66 16.88
N ALA A 51 -7.41 7.50 16.66
CA ALA A 51 -7.88 7.07 15.34
C ALA A 51 -8.81 8.08 14.66
N GLU A 52 -9.71 8.72 15.42
CA GLU A 52 -10.63 9.74 14.90
C GLU A 52 -9.86 11.00 14.43
N GLN A 53 -8.95 11.52 15.28
CA GLN A 53 -8.11 12.67 14.94
C GLN A 53 -7.19 12.38 13.76
N ALA A 54 -6.60 11.15 13.69
CA ALA A 54 -5.78 10.72 12.57
C ALA A 54 -6.58 10.70 11.25
N TYR A 55 -7.82 10.19 11.31
CA TYR A 55 -8.73 10.17 10.17
C TYR A 55 -9.10 11.58 9.71
N GLU A 56 -9.53 12.44 10.63
CA GLU A 56 -9.88 13.84 10.33
C GLU A 56 -8.70 14.60 9.74
N TYR A 57 -7.52 14.46 10.35
CA TYR A 57 -6.31 15.10 9.87
C TYR A 57 -5.95 14.66 8.44
N TYR A 58 -5.98 13.34 8.17
CA TYR A 58 -5.68 12.81 6.85
C TYR A 58 -6.62 13.39 5.79
N TYR A 59 -7.93 13.39 6.05
CA TYR A 59 -8.90 13.87 5.07
C TYR A 59 -8.91 15.38 4.92
N ALA A 60 -8.61 16.15 5.97
CA ALA A 60 -8.42 17.60 5.87
C ALA A 60 -7.25 17.98 4.94
N HIS A 61 -6.21 17.13 4.87
CA HIS A 61 -5.01 17.37 4.06
C HIS A 61 -4.92 16.45 2.82
N TYR A 62 -5.99 15.74 2.48
CA TYR A 62 -5.98 14.70 1.45
C TYR A 62 -5.42 15.17 0.09
N SER A 63 -5.84 16.35 -0.37
CA SER A 63 -5.40 16.88 -1.67
C SER A 63 -3.89 17.14 -1.70
N GLU A 64 -3.35 17.70 -0.63
CA GLU A 64 -1.91 17.95 -0.49
C GLU A 64 -1.11 16.64 -0.39
N ILE A 65 -1.61 15.70 0.41
CA ILE A 65 -1.04 14.36 0.56
C ILE A 65 -0.99 13.64 -0.78
N LYS A 66 -2.09 13.66 -1.54
CA LYS A 66 -2.18 13.05 -2.86
C LYS A 66 -1.11 13.63 -3.80
N ILE A 67 -1.09 14.95 -3.96
CA ILE A 67 -0.12 15.64 -4.85
C ILE A 67 1.32 15.34 -4.42
N PHE A 68 1.61 15.41 -3.12
CA PHE A 68 2.92 15.10 -2.59
C PHE A 68 3.31 13.65 -2.91
N THR A 69 2.42 12.68 -2.70
CA THR A 69 2.66 11.25 -2.95
C THR A 69 3.02 11.01 -4.41
N PHE A 70 2.23 11.53 -5.37
CA PHE A 70 2.50 11.37 -6.79
C PHE A 70 3.86 11.96 -7.19
N ASN A 71 4.16 13.18 -6.77
CA ASN A 71 5.44 13.83 -7.07
C ASN A 71 6.62 13.08 -6.45
N TYR A 72 6.45 12.56 -5.23
CA TYR A 72 7.47 11.80 -4.54
C TYR A 72 7.78 10.48 -5.29
N ILE A 73 6.75 9.71 -5.64
CA ILE A 73 6.91 8.44 -6.36
C ILE A 73 7.55 8.69 -7.73
N LYS A 74 7.08 9.70 -8.48
CA LYS A 74 7.66 10.08 -9.76
C LYS A 74 9.15 10.44 -9.65
N LYS A 75 9.55 11.09 -8.56
CA LYS A 75 10.98 11.38 -8.30
C LYS A 75 11.76 10.09 -8.06
N ILE A 76 11.23 9.16 -7.26
CA ILE A 76 11.91 7.89 -6.97
C ILE A 76 11.99 7.01 -8.22
N SER A 77 10.95 6.97 -9.08
CA SER A 77 10.98 6.20 -10.34
C SER A 77 12.02 6.71 -11.34
N GLN A 78 12.48 7.95 -11.19
CA GLN A 78 13.58 8.50 -12.00
C GLN A 78 14.98 8.15 -11.46
N LEU A 79 15.08 7.68 -10.21
CA LEU A 79 16.34 7.34 -9.56
C LEU A 79 16.67 5.85 -9.61
N HIS A 80 15.68 5.00 -9.86
CA HIS A 80 15.80 3.54 -9.84
C HIS A 80 15.14 2.95 -11.09
N GLU A 81 15.74 1.90 -11.65
CA GLU A 81 15.18 1.20 -12.81
C GLU A 81 13.95 0.36 -12.44
N THR A 82 13.92 -0.15 -11.22
CA THR A 82 12.83 -0.99 -10.73
C THR A 82 12.28 -0.41 -9.44
N VAL A 83 11.03 0.04 -9.46
CA VAL A 83 10.35 0.61 -8.30
C VAL A 83 9.02 -0.11 -8.08
N TYR A 84 8.83 -0.62 -6.86
CA TYR A 84 7.56 -1.13 -6.37
C TYR A 84 6.89 -0.15 -5.43
N LEU A 85 5.56 -0.14 -5.42
CA LEU A 85 4.77 0.58 -4.44
C LEU A 85 4.08 -0.42 -3.53
N LEU A 86 4.15 -0.18 -2.22
CA LEU A 86 3.43 -0.95 -1.21
C LEU A 86 2.66 0.03 -0.32
N GLY A 87 1.35 -0.06 -0.30
CA GLY A 87 0.53 0.83 0.52
C GLY A 87 -0.39 0.09 1.46
N PHE A 88 -0.59 0.65 2.66
CA PHE A 88 -1.48 0.12 3.67
C PHE A 88 -2.65 1.08 3.91
N SER A 89 -3.89 0.59 3.94
CA SER A 89 -5.09 1.38 4.19
C SER A 89 -5.23 2.57 3.22
N VAL A 90 -5.18 3.80 3.71
CA VAL A 90 -5.17 5.00 2.86
C VAL A 90 -3.95 5.03 1.94
N GLY A 91 -2.79 4.52 2.39
CA GLY A 91 -1.61 4.34 1.57
C GLY A 91 -1.84 3.31 0.44
N GLY A 92 -2.60 2.26 0.70
CA GLY A 92 -3.03 1.29 -0.32
C GLY A 92 -3.94 1.94 -1.37
N THR A 93 -4.84 2.82 -0.95
CA THR A 93 -5.65 3.61 -1.89
C THR A 93 -4.78 4.56 -2.72
N LEU A 94 -3.81 5.25 -2.10
CA LEU A 94 -2.88 6.13 -2.83
C LEU A 94 -2.02 5.35 -3.83
N ALA A 95 -1.55 4.16 -3.45
CA ALA A 95 -0.81 3.27 -4.35
C ALA A 95 -1.66 2.87 -5.56
N TRP A 96 -2.92 2.50 -5.35
CA TRP A 96 -3.87 2.23 -6.44
C TRP A 96 -4.06 3.42 -7.38
N LEU A 97 -4.14 4.64 -6.85
CA LEU A 97 -4.29 5.85 -7.66
C LEU A 97 -3.06 6.14 -8.56
N CYS A 98 -1.93 5.51 -8.29
CA CYS A 98 -0.70 5.69 -9.06
C CYS A 98 -0.52 4.69 -10.22
N VAL A 99 -1.31 3.60 -10.27
CA VAL A 99 -1.07 2.46 -11.20
C VAL A 99 -1.17 2.80 -12.69
N ASP A 100 -1.84 3.89 -13.05
CA ASP A 100 -2.02 4.35 -14.44
C ASP A 100 -1.26 5.64 -14.75
N GLU A 101 -0.73 6.33 -13.74
CA GLU A 101 -0.08 7.63 -13.89
C GLU A 101 1.44 7.59 -13.68
N VAL A 102 1.96 6.64 -12.90
CA VAL A 102 3.39 6.56 -12.54
C VAL A 102 4.00 5.29 -13.08
N GLU A 103 5.17 5.41 -13.70
CA GLU A 103 5.96 4.26 -14.14
C GLU A 103 6.53 3.52 -12.93
N CYS A 104 6.09 2.29 -12.72
CA CYS A 104 6.56 1.40 -11.65
C CYS A 104 6.48 -0.06 -12.11
N ALA A 105 7.30 -0.91 -11.53
CA ALA A 105 7.35 -2.35 -11.83
C ALA A 105 6.13 -3.10 -11.27
N GLY A 106 5.57 -2.61 -10.18
CA GLY A 106 4.37 -3.19 -9.61
C GLY A 106 3.84 -2.41 -8.40
N VAL A 107 2.56 -2.60 -8.13
CA VAL A 107 1.84 -1.96 -7.03
C VAL A 107 1.17 -3.01 -6.15
N ILE A 108 1.31 -2.87 -4.86
CA ILE A 108 0.68 -3.70 -3.85
C ILE A 108 -0.16 -2.79 -2.95
N ALA A 109 -1.46 -3.04 -2.89
CA ALA A 109 -2.38 -2.27 -2.07
C ALA A 109 -3.06 -3.17 -1.03
N CYS A 110 -2.70 -2.98 0.23
CA CYS A 110 -3.23 -3.71 1.36
C CYS A 110 -4.44 -2.98 1.95
N TYR A 111 -5.57 -3.63 1.97
CA TYR A 111 -6.87 -3.17 2.50
C TYR A 111 -7.19 -1.69 2.21
N GLY A 112 -6.92 -1.26 0.98
CA GLY A 112 -7.25 0.07 0.48
C GLY A 112 -8.77 0.24 0.27
N SER A 113 -9.51 0.58 1.31
CA SER A 113 -10.97 0.57 1.30
C SER A 113 -11.60 1.56 0.31
N ARG A 114 -10.93 2.68 0.02
CA ARG A 114 -11.40 3.70 -0.94
C ARG A 114 -11.08 3.36 -2.40
N ILE A 115 -10.41 2.23 -2.68
CA ILE A 115 -10.27 1.71 -4.05
C ILE A 115 -11.65 1.56 -4.72
N ARG A 116 -12.70 1.26 -3.94
CA ARG A 116 -14.09 1.19 -4.41
C ARG A 116 -14.62 2.44 -5.11
N ASP A 117 -14.03 3.59 -4.81
CA ASP A 117 -14.42 4.88 -5.40
C ASP A 117 -13.67 5.17 -6.72
N HIS A 118 -12.74 4.28 -7.11
CA HIS A 118 -11.82 4.46 -8.25
C HIS A 118 -11.73 3.20 -9.11
N LEU A 119 -12.84 2.50 -9.30
CA LEU A 119 -12.90 1.25 -10.06
C LEU A 119 -12.68 1.41 -11.57
N GLN A 120 -12.78 2.65 -12.10
CA GLN A 120 -12.53 2.94 -13.50
C GLN A 120 -11.03 2.90 -13.87
N ILE A 121 -10.13 2.97 -12.90
CA ILE A 121 -8.68 2.94 -13.16
C ILE A 121 -8.29 1.62 -13.82
N MET A 122 -7.44 1.71 -14.84
CA MET A 122 -6.89 0.57 -15.56
C MET A 122 -5.39 0.49 -15.31
N PRO A 123 -4.92 -0.51 -14.55
CA PRO A 123 -3.51 -0.65 -14.23
C PRO A 123 -2.62 -0.80 -15.47
N LYS A 124 -1.52 -0.06 -15.51
CA LYS A 124 -0.48 -0.18 -16.53
C LYS A 124 0.69 -1.06 -16.09
N CYS A 125 0.76 -1.41 -14.80
CA CYS A 125 1.75 -2.30 -14.23
C CYS A 125 1.07 -3.42 -13.46
N ARG A 126 1.85 -4.45 -13.10
CA ARG A 126 1.37 -5.52 -12.23
C ARG A 126 0.82 -4.94 -10.93
N THR A 127 -0.32 -5.43 -10.51
CA THR A 127 -1.02 -4.89 -9.33
C THR A 127 -1.58 -6.03 -8.49
N LEU A 128 -1.21 -6.05 -7.21
CA LEU A 128 -1.74 -6.96 -6.21
C LEU A 128 -2.63 -6.21 -5.23
N LEU A 129 -3.88 -6.58 -5.15
CA LEU A 129 -4.86 -5.99 -4.25
C LEU A 129 -5.23 -7.00 -3.17
N LEU A 130 -4.90 -6.71 -1.93
CA LEU A 130 -5.22 -7.52 -0.76
C LEU A 130 -6.34 -6.85 0.02
N PHE A 131 -7.54 -7.41 -0.04
CA PHE A 131 -8.70 -6.88 0.67
C PHE A 131 -8.97 -7.63 1.96
N SER A 132 -9.57 -6.94 2.91
CA SER A 132 -10.08 -7.45 4.18
C SER A 132 -11.57 -7.19 4.32
N GLN A 133 -12.18 -7.72 5.36
CA GLN A 133 -13.54 -7.36 5.73
C GLN A 133 -13.62 -5.89 6.14
N GLU A 134 -14.66 -5.21 5.67
CA GLU A 134 -14.92 -3.81 5.99
C GLU A 134 -16.28 -3.71 6.70
N PRO A 135 -16.33 -3.29 7.96
CA PRO A 135 -17.59 -3.32 8.72
C PRO A 135 -18.65 -2.33 8.20
N ALA A 136 -18.22 -1.28 7.50
CA ALA A 136 -19.10 -0.20 7.06
C ALA A 136 -19.75 -0.45 5.68
N PHE A 137 -19.26 -1.42 4.90
CA PHE A 137 -19.78 -1.71 3.55
C PHE A 137 -19.35 -3.10 3.05
N SER A 138 -20.08 -3.61 2.05
CA SER A 138 -19.75 -4.88 1.39
C SER A 138 -18.57 -4.67 0.42
N ILE A 139 -17.44 -5.29 0.74
CA ILE A 139 -16.24 -5.27 -0.10
C ILE A 139 -16.36 -6.21 -1.31
N GLU A 140 -17.27 -7.17 -1.28
CA GLU A 140 -17.42 -8.20 -2.33
C GLU A 140 -17.75 -7.59 -3.70
N LYS A 141 -18.54 -6.50 -3.72
CA LYS A 141 -18.83 -5.77 -4.97
C LYS A 141 -17.56 -5.16 -5.55
N THR A 142 -16.72 -4.60 -4.71
CA THR A 142 -15.43 -4.02 -5.11
C THR A 142 -14.51 -5.10 -5.66
N VAL A 143 -14.38 -6.21 -4.96
CA VAL A 143 -13.57 -7.38 -5.38
C VAL A 143 -14.03 -7.87 -6.75
N ARG A 144 -15.32 -8.15 -6.93
CA ARG A 144 -15.88 -8.61 -8.21
C ARG A 144 -15.65 -7.63 -9.36
N SER A 145 -15.70 -6.32 -9.08
CA SER A 145 -15.46 -5.30 -10.11
C SER A 145 -13.99 -5.18 -10.53
N LEU A 146 -13.07 -5.68 -9.71
CA LEU A 146 -11.62 -5.66 -9.94
C LEU A 146 -11.11 -7.00 -10.46
N GLU A 147 -11.83 -8.10 -10.20
CA GLU A 147 -11.53 -9.41 -10.78
C GLU A 147 -11.60 -9.34 -12.32
N GLY A 148 -10.59 -9.86 -12.97
CA GLY A 148 -10.50 -9.84 -14.44
C GLY A 148 -9.97 -8.54 -15.05
N LYS A 149 -9.65 -7.52 -14.27
CA LYS A 149 -8.88 -6.36 -14.79
C LYS A 149 -7.49 -6.81 -15.20
N GLN A 150 -7.05 -6.31 -16.35
CA GLN A 150 -5.71 -6.57 -16.84
C GLN A 150 -4.65 -6.17 -15.81
N HIS A 151 -3.58 -6.94 -15.70
CA HIS A 151 -2.47 -6.73 -14.76
C HIS A 151 -2.86 -6.77 -13.27
N THR A 152 -4.08 -7.18 -12.91
CA THR A 152 -4.58 -7.12 -11.54
C THR A 152 -4.81 -8.51 -10.95
N THR A 153 -4.20 -8.77 -9.82
CA THR A 153 -4.48 -9.92 -8.96
C THR A 153 -5.19 -9.44 -7.72
N VAL A 154 -6.34 -10.05 -7.40
CA VAL A 154 -7.14 -9.71 -6.23
C VAL A 154 -7.11 -10.89 -5.26
N ARG A 155 -6.91 -10.61 -3.97
CA ARG A 155 -7.02 -11.56 -2.86
C ARG A 155 -7.93 -10.97 -1.79
N PHE A 156 -8.82 -11.79 -1.29
CA PHE A 156 -9.69 -11.44 -0.17
C PHE A 156 -9.35 -12.29 1.05
N PHE A 157 -9.16 -11.65 2.19
CA PHE A 157 -8.87 -12.28 3.47
C PHE A 157 -10.02 -12.09 4.45
N THR A 158 -10.44 -13.16 5.10
CA THR A 158 -11.47 -13.14 6.15
C THR A 158 -10.83 -12.64 7.46
N ALA A 159 -10.44 -11.38 7.45
CA ALA A 159 -9.83 -10.68 8.57
C ALA A 159 -10.31 -9.23 8.60
N LYS A 160 -10.16 -8.56 9.73
CA LYS A 160 -10.54 -7.15 9.89
C LYS A 160 -9.54 -6.23 9.19
N HIS A 161 -9.97 -5.01 8.86
CA HIS A 161 -9.11 -3.95 8.35
C HIS A 161 -7.89 -3.73 9.28
N GLY A 162 -6.69 -3.62 8.71
CA GLY A 162 -5.46 -3.48 9.50
C GLY A 162 -4.89 -4.79 10.06
N PHE A 163 -5.31 -5.95 9.55
CA PHE A 163 -4.90 -7.27 10.05
C PHE A 163 -3.40 -7.58 9.91
N LEU A 164 -2.67 -6.84 9.06
CA LEU A 164 -1.22 -6.96 8.90
C LEU A 164 -0.43 -6.26 10.01
N ASP A 165 -1.05 -5.30 10.68
CA ASP A 165 -0.40 -4.46 11.68
C ASP A 165 -0.37 -5.17 13.05
N SER A 166 0.83 -5.62 13.45
CA SER A 166 1.05 -6.36 14.71
C SER A 166 0.81 -5.56 15.98
N TYR A 167 0.67 -4.25 15.88
CA TYR A 167 0.36 -3.35 16.99
C TYR A 167 -1.14 -3.01 17.07
N SER A 168 -1.89 -3.36 16.04
CA SER A 168 -3.33 -3.14 15.97
C SER A 168 -4.12 -4.21 16.73
N ALA A 169 -5.24 -3.82 17.36
CA ALA A 169 -6.21 -4.76 17.92
C ALA A 169 -6.86 -5.70 16.88
N ASN A 170 -6.70 -5.40 15.60
CA ASN A 170 -7.22 -6.19 14.48
C ASN A 170 -6.19 -7.18 13.92
N TYR A 171 -4.97 -7.23 14.49
CA TYR A 171 -3.93 -8.12 14.04
C TYR A 171 -4.38 -9.58 14.00
N ASN A 172 -4.08 -10.26 12.91
CA ASN A 172 -4.34 -11.69 12.77
C ASN A 172 -3.08 -12.37 12.22
N PRO A 173 -2.31 -13.08 13.03
CA PRO A 173 -0.99 -13.60 12.67
C PRO A 173 -1.03 -14.57 11.49
N ASP A 174 -2.02 -15.45 11.40
CA ASP A 174 -2.13 -16.44 10.33
C ASP A 174 -2.45 -15.77 8.99
N THR A 175 -3.43 -14.87 9.01
CA THR A 175 -3.82 -14.11 7.82
C THR A 175 -2.72 -13.13 7.40
N ALA A 176 -2.04 -12.49 8.37
CA ALA A 176 -0.91 -11.62 8.10
C ALA A 176 0.25 -12.37 7.43
N LYS A 177 0.55 -13.58 7.91
CA LYS A 177 1.57 -14.46 7.30
C LYS A 177 1.18 -14.84 5.86
N ALA A 178 -0.06 -15.22 5.62
CA ALA A 178 -0.54 -15.56 4.28
C ALA A 178 -0.46 -14.36 3.32
N ALA A 179 -0.91 -13.18 3.76
CA ALA A 179 -0.81 -11.97 2.97
C ALA A 179 0.65 -11.56 2.69
N GLN A 180 1.54 -11.70 3.67
CA GLN A 180 2.97 -11.44 3.50
C GLN A 180 3.60 -12.38 2.48
N GLN A 181 3.17 -13.65 2.40
CA GLN A 181 3.61 -14.58 1.37
C GLN A 181 3.16 -14.15 -0.02
N GLU A 182 1.91 -13.71 -0.20
CA GLU A 182 1.42 -13.15 -1.48
C GLU A 182 2.25 -11.95 -1.92
N ILE A 183 2.57 -11.04 -0.99
CA ILE A 183 3.42 -9.87 -1.26
C ILE A 183 4.82 -10.31 -1.72
N ILE A 184 5.47 -11.23 -1.00
CA ILE A 184 6.81 -11.70 -1.34
C ILE A 184 6.82 -12.46 -2.67
N CYS A 185 5.83 -13.31 -2.93
CA CYS A 185 5.68 -13.97 -4.24
C CYS A 185 5.57 -12.93 -5.35
N PHE A 186 4.72 -11.93 -5.19
CA PHE A 186 4.56 -10.86 -6.16
C PHE A 186 5.85 -10.08 -6.43
N LEU A 187 6.63 -9.77 -5.40
CA LEU A 187 7.90 -9.05 -5.53
C LEU A 187 9.02 -9.89 -6.19
N ASN A 188 8.97 -11.21 -6.02
CA ASN A 188 9.98 -12.14 -6.55
C ASN A 188 9.67 -12.65 -7.98
N GLU A 189 8.46 -12.47 -8.46
CA GLU A 189 8.12 -12.83 -9.84
C GLU A 189 8.82 -11.88 -10.80
N THR A 190 9.89 -12.33 -11.42
CA THR A 190 10.56 -11.61 -12.51
C THR A 190 9.67 -11.64 -13.76
N PHE A 191 9.67 -10.55 -14.51
CA PHE A 191 9.10 -10.55 -15.86
C PHE A 191 9.92 -11.52 -16.75
N GLU A 192 9.30 -12.58 -17.21
CA GLU A 192 9.75 -13.26 -18.44
C GLU A 192 9.27 -12.49 -19.68
#